data_618cfdb9929d6b24266d4c3837723e29
#
_entry.id   618cfdb9929d6b24266d4c3837723e29
#
_cell.length_a   1.000
_cell.length_b   1.000
_cell.length_c   1.000
_cell.angle_alpha   90.00
_cell.angle_beta   90.00
_cell.angle_gamma   90.00
#
_symmetry.space_group_name_H-M   'P 1'
#
loop_
_entity.id
_entity.type
_entity.pdbx_description
1 polymer ?
#
loop_
_entity_poly.entity_id
_entity_poly.type
_entity_poly.pdbx_seq_one_letter_code
_entity_poly.pdbx_strand_id
1 'polypeptide(L)'
;MFRPKLLFTGLAALALGACSPQDRQAVTSAAIAKQVILPTYSRWVEADRQLAASALAFCQGTQELDAARADFLKAQRAWAELQPLLIGPLAEGNKAWSVQFWPDKKNLVGRQVEQLANAEQPVDAQSLAKASVVVQGLSAYEYILFDSKPEIADAARKARYCPLLSAIGERQKALAEEILASWNSADGMLAQMTKFPNQRYADSHEAIADLLRAQVTALDTLKKKLGAPMGRLSKGVAQPYQAEAWRSAQSMHSVRASLAAAQTVWVGVDDKGLRGLLPSEQKALADKIDAAYATSMKLLDDNDRNLGELLSSDAGKQFLNTLYDSLNVVHRLHEGELARALNIQLGFNANDGD
;
A
#
# COMPACT_ATOMS: atom_id res chain seq x y z
N MET A 1 -65.80 -48.58 -39.82
CA MET A 1 -64.64 -47.72 -40.03
C MET A 1 -64.48 -46.85 -38.78
N PHE A 2 -63.68 -47.29 -37.81
CA PHE A 2 -63.41 -46.56 -36.56
C PHE A 2 -62.01 -46.00 -36.66
N ARG A 3 -61.89 -44.68 -36.48
CA ARG A 3 -60.57 -44.00 -36.36
C ARG A 3 -60.27 -43.76 -34.88
N PRO A 4 -59.09 -44.13 -34.35
CA PRO A 4 -58.69 -43.78 -32.98
C PRO A 4 -58.14 -42.37 -32.96
N LYS A 5 -58.56 -41.58 -31.93
CA LYS A 5 -57.99 -40.26 -31.56
C LYS A 5 -56.81 -40.51 -30.73
N LEU A 6 -55.62 -40.09 -31.22
CA LEU A 6 -54.40 -39.98 -30.39
C LEU A 6 -54.47 -38.72 -29.51
N LEU A 7 -54.49 -38.92 -28.21
CA LEU A 7 -54.23 -37.88 -27.21
C LEU A 7 -52.71 -37.68 -27.07
N PHE A 8 -52.24 -36.48 -27.46
CA PHE A 8 -50.88 -36.04 -27.12
C PHE A 8 -50.92 -35.39 -25.73
N THR A 9 -50.40 -36.08 -24.72
CA THR A 9 -50.10 -35.54 -23.41
C THR A 9 -48.73 -34.82 -23.47
N GLY A 10 -48.78 -33.50 -23.57
CA GLY A 10 -47.56 -32.67 -23.47
C GLY A 10 -47.01 -32.67 -22.04
N LEU A 11 -45.83 -33.25 -21.84
CA LEU A 11 -45.08 -33.16 -20.62
C LEU A 11 -44.40 -31.77 -20.57
N ALA A 12 -44.95 -30.83 -19.79
CA ALA A 12 -44.28 -29.56 -19.47
C ALA A 12 -43.13 -29.83 -18.47
N ALA A 13 -41.91 -29.88 -18.96
CA ALA A 13 -40.72 -29.88 -18.12
C ALA A 13 -40.55 -28.51 -17.48
N LEU A 14 -40.93 -28.36 -16.22
CA LEU A 14 -40.56 -27.23 -15.37
C LEU A 14 -39.02 -27.28 -15.16
N ALA A 15 -38.28 -26.45 -15.87
CA ALA A 15 -36.88 -26.15 -15.58
C ALA A 15 -36.82 -25.36 -14.26
N LEU A 16 -36.64 -26.07 -13.15
CA LEU A 16 -36.23 -25.47 -11.91
C LEU A 16 -34.80 -24.94 -12.12
N GLY A 17 -34.70 -23.64 -12.43
CA GLY A 17 -33.48 -22.91 -12.38
C GLY A 17 -32.99 -22.93 -10.93
N ALA A 18 -32.15 -23.90 -10.58
CA ALA A 18 -31.41 -23.89 -9.33
C ALA A 18 -30.52 -22.65 -9.34
N CYS A 19 -30.91 -21.59 -8.62
CA CYS A 19 -29.99 -20.53 -8.24
C CYS A 19 -28.89 -21.19 -7.43
N SER A 20 -27.75 -21.48 -8.05
CA SER A 20 -26.55 -21.86 -7.30
C SER A 20 -26.27 -20.76 -6.28
N PRO A 21 -26.02 -21.09 -4.99
CA PRO A 21 -25.66 -20.07 -4.02
C PRO A 21 -24.51 -19.24 -4.57
N GLN A 22 -24.67 -17.93 -4.57
CA GLN A 22 -23.65 -17.02 -5.07
C GLN A 22 -22.38 -17.20 -4.22
N ASP A 23 -21.25 -17.44 -4.88
CA ASP A 23 -19.96 -17.55 -4.20
C ASP A 23 -19.58 -16.17 -3.60
N ARG A 24 -19.78 -16.03 -2.29
CA ARG A 24 -19.52 -14.79 -1.54
C ARG A 24 -18.05 -14.38 -1.62
N GLN A 25 -17.12 -15.34 -1.64
CA GLN A 25 -15.69 -15.06 -1.72
C GLN A 25 -15.32 -14.54 -3.10
N ALA A 26 -15.87 -15.09 -4.19
CA ALA A 26 -15.68 -14.56 -5.53
C ALA A 26 -16.25 -13.15 -5.68
N VAL A 27 -17.42 -12.87 -5.10
CA VAL A 27 -18.03 -11.53 -5.09
C VAL A 27 -17.16 -10.53 -4.35
N THR A 28 -16.68 -10.90 -3.15
CA THR A 28 -15.81 -10.05 -2.32
C THR A 28 -14.46 -9.81 -3.00
N SER A 29 -13.81 -10.84 -3.53
CA SER A 29 -12.56 -10.71 -4.28
C SER A 29 -12.70 -9.73 -5.46
N ALA A 30 -13.77 -9.91 -6.26
CA ALA A 30 -14.06 -9.02 -7.39
C ALA A 30 -14.38 -7.58 -6.96
N ALA A 31 -15.10 -7.39 -5.86
CA ALA A 31 -15.44 -6.08 -5.33
C ALA A 31 -14.19 -5.36 -4.82
N ILE A 32 -13.36 -6.01 -4.01
CA ILE A 32 -12.10 -5.45 -3.52
C ILE A 32 -11.17 -5.10 -4.69
N ALA A 33 -11.01 -5.99 -5.69
CA ALA A 33 -10.17 -5.71 -6.85
C ALA A 33 -10.64 -4.48 -7.63
N LYS A 34 -11.94 -4.39 -7.94
CA LYS A 34 -12.52 -3.35 -8.80
C LYS A 34 -12.75 -2.02 -8.08
N GLN A 35 -13.15 -2.06 -6.82
CA GLN A 35 -13.66 -0.89 -6.10
C GLN A 35 -12.67 -0.32 -5.08
N VAL A 36 -11.66 -1.12 -4.67
CA VAL A 36 -10.64 -0.69 -3.72
C VAL A 36 -9.26 -0.64 -4.39
N ILE A 37 -8.79 -1.78 -4.91
CA ILE A 37 -7.41 -1.87 -5.39
C ILE A 37 -7.19 -1.03 -6.64
N LEU A 38 -7.93 -1.26 -7.73
CA LEU A 38 -7.72 -0.52 -8.98
C LEU A 38 -7.86 0.99 -8.83
N PRO A 39 -8.87 1.55 -8.11
CA PRO A 39 -8.94 2.98 -7.88
C PRO A 39 -7.73 3.52 -7.11
N THR A 40 -7.18 2.75 -6.16
CA THR A 40 -5.99 3.17 -5.41
C THR A 40 -4.74 3.16 -6.30
N TYR A 41 -4.55 2.14 -7.14
CA TYR A 41 -3.49 2.14 -8.16
C TYR A 41 -3.62 3.30 -9.15
N SER A 42 -4.85 3.63 -9.58
CA SER A 42 -5.10 4.76 -10.48
C SER A 42 -4.71 6.10 -9.83
N ARG A 43 -5.03 6.29 -8.53
CA ARG A 43 -4.60 7.50 -7.78
C ARG A 43 -3.08 7.57 -7.62
N TRP A 44 -2.42 6.43 -7.41
CA TRP A 44 -0.97 6.38 -7.35
C TRP A 44 -0.33 6.76 -8.69
N VAL A 45 -0.81 6.22 -9.81
CA VAL A 45 -0.35 6.60 -11.16
C VAL A 45 -0.49 8.11 -11.39
N GLU A 46 -1.63 8.70 -11.01
CA GLU A 46 -1.86 10.13 -11.18
C GLU A 46 -0.93 10.96 -10.29
N ALA A 47 -0.71 10.53 -9.05
CA ALA A 47 0.22 11.19 -8.13
C ALA A 47 1.67 11.14 -8.65
N ASP A 48 2.10 10.01 -9.23
CA ASP A 48 3.45 9.89 -9.78
C ASP A 48 3.62 10.61 -11.12
N ARG A 49 2.56 10.75 -11.93
CA ARG A 49 2.56 11.66 -13.09
C ARG A 49 2.76 13.11 -12.67
N GLN A 50 2.03 13.54 -11.64
CA GLN A 50 2.19 14.89 -11.09
C GLN A 50 3.58 15.08 -10.47
N LEU A 51 4.12 14.06 -9.79
CA LEU A 51 5.48 14.08 -9.24
C LEU A 51 6.54 14.30 -10.33
N ALA A 52 6.44 13.59 -11.45
CA ALA A 52 7.35 13.73 -12.58
C ALA A 52 7.23 15.13 -13.24
N ALA A 53 6.00 15.60 -13.48
CA ALA A 53 5.76 16.93 -14.03
C ALA A 53 6.29 18.03 -13.11
N SER A 54 6.08 17.88 -11.79
CA SER A 54 6.54 18.80 -10.76
C SER A 54 8.07 18.88 -10.69
N ALA A 55 8.78 17.73 -10.77
CA ALA A 55 10.24 17.72 -10.83
C ALA A 55 10.76 18.56 -12.01
N LEU A 56 10.19 18.35 -13.19
CA LEU A 56 10.56 19.08 -14.40
C LEU A 56 10.29 20.58 -14.28
N ALA A 57 9.08 20.94 -13.85
CA ALA A 57 8.67 22.34 -13.69
C ALA A 57 9.52 23.09 -12.65
N PHE A 58 9.79 22.46 -11.50
CA PHE A 58 10.68 23.01 -10.49
C PHE A 58 12.10 23.20 -11.04
N CYS A 59 12.64 22.22 -11.75
CA CYS A 59 13.98 22.28 -12.32
C CYS A 59 14.11 23.36 -13.41
N GLN A 60 13.06 23.60 -14.18
CA GLN A 60 12.99 24.68 -15.17
C GLN A 60 12.72 26.08 -14.56
N GLY A 61 12.42 26.15 -13.27
CA GLY A 61 12.11 27.43 -12.60
C GLY A 61 10.70 27.93 -12.84
N THR A 62 9.78 27.08 -13.30
CA THR A 62 8.36 27.40 -13.52
C THR A 62 7.46 26.99 -12.35
N GLN A 63 8.03 26.30 -11.35
CA GLN A 63 7.35 25.91 -10.11
C GLN A 63 8.26 26.21 -8.91
N GLU A 64 7.66 26.71 -7.84
CA GLU A 64 8.34 26.98 -6.58
C GLU A 64 8.60 25.71 -5.76
N LEU A 65 9.60 25.75 -4.86
CA LEU A 65 9.99 24.60 -4.04
C LEU A 65 8.86 24.06 -3.18
N ASP A 66 8.07 24.94 -2.55
CA ASP A 66 6.96 24.50 -1.68
C ASP A 66 5.86 23.80 -2.46
N ALA A 67 5.60 24.20 -3.71
CA ALA A 67 4.68 23.49 -4.59
C ALA A 67 5.23 22.11 -5.00
N ALA A 68 6.55 22.02 -5.29
CA ALA A 68 7.19 20.73 -5.58
C ALA A 68 7.16 19.80 -4.37
N ARG A 69 7.39 20.32 -3.17
CA ARG A 69 7.24 19.57 -1.91
C ARG A 69 5.80 19.09 -1.70
N ALA A 70 4.79 19.92 -1.97
CA ALA A 70 3.39 19.56 -1.85
C ALA A 70 3.01 18.41 -2.80
N ASP A 71 3.53 18.39 -4.02
CA ASP A 71 3.28 17.30 -4.97
C ASP A 71 3.98 16.00 -4.53
N PHE A 72 5.19 16.09 -3.95
CA PHE A 72 5.83 14.94 -3.31
C PHE A 72 4.96 14.37 -2.17
N LEU A 73 4.37 15.20 -1.32
CA LEU A 73 3.51 14.73 -0.22
C LEU A 73 2.28 13.96 -0.74
N LYS A 74 1.74 14.34 -1.90
CA LYS A 74 0.64 13.59 -2.55
C LYS A 74 1.10 12.20 -3.02
N ALA A 75 2.28 12.12 -3.64
CA ALA A 75 2.86 10.83 -4.07
C ALA A 75 3.19 9.93 -2.88
N GLN A 76 3.78 10.47 -1.81
CA GLN A 76 4.05 9.75 -0.57
C GLN A 76 2.78 9.20 0.08
N ARG A 77 1.70 9.99 0.11
CA ARG A 77 0.39 9.55 0.60
C ARG A 77 -0.19 8.44 -0.27
N ALA A 78 -0.18 8.60 -1.60
CA ALA A 78 -0.69 7.59 -2.52
C ALA A 78 0.05 6.25 -2.36
N TRP A 79 1.37 6.29 -2.17
CA TRP A 79 2.17 5.12 -1.82
C TRP A 79 1.76 4.50 -0.49
N ALA A 80 1.55 5.30 0.56
CA ALA A 80 1.12 4.80 1.86
C ALA A 80 -0.25 4.09 1.78
N GLU A 81 -1.19 4.59 0.97
CA GLU A 81 -2.48 3.96 0.71
C GLU A 81 -2.37 2.62 -0.04
N LEU A 82 -1.29 2.40 -0.82
CA LEU A 82 -1.06 1.14 -1.52
C LEU A 82 -0.47 0.02 -0.65
N GLN A 83 0.19 0.35 0.44
CA GLN A 83 0.93 -0.66 1.23
C GLN A 83 0.09 -1.84 1.72
N PRO A 84 -1.19 -1.68 2.13
CA PRO A 84 -2.06 -2.80 2.46
C PRO A 84 -2.59 -3.57 1.26
N LEU A 85 -2.30 -3.12 0.04
CA LEU A 85 -2.80 -3.65 -1.22
C LEU A 85 -1.67 -4.28 -2.07
N LEU A 86 -0.54 -4.62 -1.44
CA LEU A 86 0.63 -5.18 -2.11
C LEU A 86 0.39 -6.66 -2.44
N ILE A 87 -0.33 -6.89 -3.54
CA ILE A 87 -0.51 -8.20 -4.18
C ILE A 87 -0.18 -8.10 -5.68
N GLY A 88 0.13 -9.24 -6.30
CA GLY A 88 0.44 -9.29 -7.73
C GLY A 88 1.72 -8.54 -8.12
N PRO A 89 1.76 -7.87 -9.29
CA PRO A 89 3.01 -7.40 -9.91
C PRO A 89 3.86 -6.47 -9.05
N LEU A 90 3.25 -5.65 -8.18
CA LEU A 90 3.99 -4.73 -7.31
C LEU A 90 4.65 -5.43 -6.11
N ALA A 91 4.08 -6.54 -5.66
CA ALA A 91 4.63 -7.36 -4.59
C ALA A 91 5.75 -8.30 -5.07
N GLU A 92 5.91 -8.46 -6.40
CA GLU A 92 6.86 -9.39 -7.00
C GLU A 92 8.23 -8.73 -7.22
N GLY A 93 9.29 -9.49 -6.96
CA GLY A 93 10.67 -8.99 -7.04
C GLY A 93 10.91 -7.84 -6.05
N ASN A 94 11.68 -6.86 -6.46
CA ASN A 94 12.02 -5.69 -5.63
C ASN A 94 11.22 -4.43 -5.99
N LYS A 95 10.06 -4.57 -6.67
CA LYS A 95 9.34 -3.41 -7.23
C LYS A 95 8.86 -2.45 -6.15
N ALA A 96 8.32 -2.95 -5.03
CA ALA A 96 7.92 -2.12 -3.91
C ALA A 96 9.11 -1.33 -3.30
N TRP A 97 10.29 -1.94 -3.27
CA TRP A 97 11.52 -1.29 -2.81
C TRP A 97 12.03 -0.21 -3.79
N SER A 98 11.71 -0.35 -5.09
CA SER A 98 11.98 0.69 -6.09
C SER A 98 11.04 1.88 -5.97
N VAL A 99 9.86 1.72 -5.33
CA VAL A 99 8.98 2.85 -4.99
C VAL A 99 9.49 3.58 -3.77
N GLN A 100 9.82 2.84 -2.69
CA GLN A 100 10.35 3.44 -1.47
C GLN A 100 11.31 2.49 -0.76
N PHE A 101 12.56 2.93 -0.62
CA PHE A 101 13.56 2.21 0.15
C PHE A 101 13.38 2.50 1.64
N TRP A 102 12.88 1.52 2.40
CA TRP A 102 12.72 1.59 3.85
C TRP A 102 12.89 0.18 4.47
N PRO A 103 13.54 0.04 5.64
CA PRO A 103 14.20 1.07 6.44
C PRO A 103 15.61 1.43 5.96
N ASP A 104 15.98 2.71 6.02
CA ASP A 104 17.33 3.17 5.73
C ASP A 104 18.21 3.23 7.00
N LYS A 105 18.55 2.07 7.53
CA LYS A 105 19.31 1.95 8.81
C LYS A 105 20.72 2.57 8.79
N LYS A 106 21.29 2.80 7.60
CA LYS A 106 22.71 3.21 7.44
C LYS A 106 22.88 4.51 6.65
N ASN A 107 21.82 5.27 6.45
CA ASN A 107 21.79 6.45 5.57
C ASN A 107 22.36 6.14 4.18
N LEU A 108 21.95 5.01 3.60
CA LEU A 108 22.36 4.61 2.25
C LEU A 108 21.79 5.55 1.20
N VAL A 109 20.55 6.02 1.40
CA VAL A 109 19.88 6.95 0.49
C VAL A 109 20.72 8.21 0.31
N GLY A 110 21.03 8.93 1.39
CA GLY A 110 21.83 10.15 1.31
C GLY A 110 23.19 9.92 0.65
N ARG A 111 23.92 8.88 1.04
CA ARG A 111 25.25 8.59 0.46
C ARG A 111 25.20 8.29 -1.02
N GLN A 112 24.23 7.48 -1.48
CA GLN A 112 24.14 7.10 -2.89
C GLN A 112 23.56 8.22 -3.76
N VAL A 113 22.63 9.03 -3.23
CA VAL A 113 22.15 10.24 -3.91
C VAL A 113 23.30 11.22 -4.12
N GLU A 114 24.12 11.48 -3.07
CA GLU A 114 25.30 12.35 -3.20
C GLU A 114 26.30 11.82 -4.25
N GLN A 115 26.52 10.50 -4.27
CA GLN A 115 27.40 9.89 -5.27
C GLN A 115 26.88 10.09 -6.70
N LEU A 116 25.59 9.88 -6.94
CA LEU A 116 25.00 10.06 -8.27
C LEU A 116 24.92 11.52 -8.68
N ALA A 117 24.61 12.43 -7.76
CA ALA A 117 24.56 13.87 -8.05
C ALA A 117 25.95 14.47 -8.35
N ASN A 118 27.03 13.78 -7.99
CA ASN A 118 28.41 14.16 -8.30
C ASN A 118 29.00 13.35 -9.47
N ALA A 119 28.24 12.49 -10.14
CA ALA A 119 28.72 11.72 -11.28
C ALA A 119 29.05 12.64 -12.46
N GLU A 120 30.08 12.27 -13.25
CA GLU A 120 30.48 13.04 -14.43
C GLU A 120 29.38 13.11 -15.51
N GLN A 121 28.55 12.05 -15.61
CA GLN A 121 27.43 12.01 -16.53
C GLN A 121 26.11 12.07 -15.77
N PRO A 122 25.16 12.93 -16.21
CA PRO A 122 23.83 12.95 -15.66
C PRO A 122 23.12 11.61 -15.75
N VAL A 123 22.40 11.24 -14.70
CA VAL A 123 21.59 10.02 -14.64
C VAL A 123 20.24 10.29 -15.30
N ASP A 124 19.84 9.45 -16.25
CA ASP A 124 18.50 9.44 -16.83
C ASP A 124 17.63 8.33 -16.20
N ALA A 125 16.33 8.31 -16.52
CA ALA A 125 15.38 7.33 -15.98
C ALA A 125 15.74 5.87 -16.37
N GLN A 126 16.36 5.64 -17.53
CA GLN A 126 16.72 4.32 -17.99
C GLN A 126 17.94 3.77 -17.25
N SER A 127 18.99 4.58 -17.06
CA SER A 127 20.16 4.22 -16.26
C SER A 127 19.80 4.07 -14.79
N LEU A 128 18.91 4.93 -14.27
CA LEU A 128 18.40 4.86 -12.91
C LEU A 128 17.63 3.55 -12.64
N ALA A 129 16.87 3.05 -13.62
CA ALA A 129 16.15 1.77 -13.48
C ALA A 129 17.08 0.57 -13.26
N LYS A 130 18.36 0.68 -13.67
CA LYS A 130 19.41 -0.33 -13.47
C LYS A 130 20.26 -0.07 -12.23
N ALA A 131 20.11 1.09 -11.60
CA ALA A 131 20.83 1.46 -10.39
C ALA A 131 20.24 0.73 -9.16
N SER A 132 20.87 0.94 -8.00
CA SER A 132 20.35 0.43 -6.73
C SER A 132 18.94 0.95 -6.45
N VAL A 133 18.04 0.10 -5.94
CA VAL A 133 16.69 0.49 -5.48
C VAL A 133 16.71 1.62 -4.45
N VAL A 134 17.82 1.79 -3.74
CA VAL A 134 18.05 2.86 -2.76
C VAL A 134 17.83 4.27 -3.33
N VAL A 135 18.12 4.46 -4.63
CA VAL A 135 18.10 5.77 -5.31
C VAL A 135 16.97 5.92 -6.32
N GLN A 136 16.14 4.89 -6.52
CA GLN A 136 15.14 4.90 -7.58
C GLN A 136 13.83 5.59 -7.21
N GLY A 137 13.54 5.77 -5.91
CA GLY A 137 12.18 6.04 -5.45
C GLY A 137 12.04 7.23 -4.51
N LEU A 138 10.89 7.24 -3.83
CA LEU A 138 10.43 8.34 -2.97
C LEU A 138 11.43 8.72 -1.88
N SER A 139 12.18 7.74 -1.31
CA SER A 139 13.19 8.06 -0.27
C SER A 139 14.33 8.94 -0.81
N ALA A 140 14.75 8.70 -2.06
CA ALA A 140 15.79 9.52 -2.71
C ALA A 140 15.23 10.87 -3.16
N TYR A 141 14.01 10.90 -3.65
CA TYR A 141 13.30 12.14 -4.02
C TYR A 141 13.10 13.03 -2.78
N GLU A 142 12.66 12.44 -1.66
CA GLU A 142 12.53 13.12 -0.36
C GLU A 142 13.87 13.72 0.10
N TYR A 143 14.96 12.95 0.02
CA TYR A 143 16.29 13.43 0.36
C TYR A 143 16.64 14.72 -0.42
N ILE A 144 16.40 14.72 -1.71
CA ILE A 144 16.74 15.88 -2.57
C ILE A 144 15.92 17.12 -2.19
N LEU A 145 14.61 16.96 -1.92
CA LEU A 145 13.73 18.11 -1.66
C LEU A 145 13.77 18.62 -0.21
N PHE A 146 14.07 17.76 0.77
CA PHE A 146 13.86 18.09 2.19
C PHE A 146 15.13 17.97 3.04
N ASP A 147 16.14 17.19 2.63
CA ASP A 147 17.40 17.09 3.37
C ASP A 147 18.29 18.26 3.00
N SER A 148 18.51 19.10 3.95
CA SER A 148 18.85 20.46 3.64
C SER A 148 20.13 20.97 4.23
N LYS A 149 20.95 21.51 3.53
CA LYS A 149 21.79 22.72 3.68
C LYS A 149 22.99 22.61 2.74
N PRO A 150 23.07 23.47 1.75
CA PRO A 150 22.05 24.45 1.35
C PRO A 150 20.78 23.79 0.78
N GLU A 151 19.64 24.51 0.84
CA GLU A 151 18.39 24.01 0.22
C GLU A 151 18.55 23.83 -1.28
N ILE A 152 17.74 22.93 -1.87
CA ILE A 152 17.73 22.70 -3.33
C ILE A 152 17.34 23.97 -4.13
N ALA A 153 16.72 24.97 -3.50
CA ALA A 153 16.46 26.26 -4.11
C ALA A 153 17.75 27.04 -4.45
N ASP A 154 18.89 26.78 -3.80
CA ASP A 154 20.19 27.30 -4.21
C ASP A 154 20.54 26.85 -5.63
N ALA A 155 20.97 27.81 -6.48
CA ALA A 155 21.17 27.60 -7.92
C ALA A 155 22.20 26.50 -8.23
N ALA A 156 23.30 26.43 -7.48
CA ALA A 156 24.33 25.42 -7.68
C ALA A 156 23.83 24.02 -7.29
N ARG A 157 23.10 23.93 -6.16
CA ARG A 157 22.48 22.70 -5.73
C ARG A 157 21.39 22.26 -6.71
N LYS A 158 20.54 23.18 -7.15
CA LYS A 158 19.51 22.91 -8.16
C LYS A 158 20.10 22.34 -9.45
N ALA A 159 21.13 22.98 -9.99
CA ALA A 159 21.82 22.49 -11.19
C ALA A 159 22.38 21.08 -11.01
N ARG A 160 22.90 20.77 -9.81
CA ARG A 160 23.48 19.46 -9.47
C ARG A 160 22.46 18.35 -9.31
N TYR A 161 21.31 18.60 -8.63
CA TYR A 161 20.36 17.54 -8.27
C TYR A 161 19.19 17.39 -9.24
N CYS A 162 18.89 18.42 -10.02
CA CYS A 162 17.76 18.39 -10.95
C CYS A 162 17.77 17.27 -11.96
N PRO A 163 18.91 16.88 -12.57
CA PRO A 163 18.93 15.72 -13.46
C PRO A 163 18.45 14.43 -12.75
N LEU A 164 18.93 14.18 -11.53
CA LEU A 164 18.55 13.03 -10.74
C LEU A 164 17.10 13.12 -10.25
N LEU A 165 16.65 14.29 -9.78
CA LEU A 165 15.27 14.52 -9.34
C LEU A 165 14.27 14.23 -10.46
N SER A 166 14.53 14.73 -11.67
CA SER A 166 13.70 14.48 -12.85
C SER A 166 13.73 12.99 -13.26
N ALA A 167 14.89 12.36 -13.22
CA ALA A 167 15.04 10.93 -13.54
C ALA A 167 14.25 10.04 -12.56
N ILE A 168 14.26 10.36 -11.24
CA ILE A 168 13.46 9.65 -10.24
C ILE A 168 11.97 9.83 -10.52
N GLY A 169 11.50 11.05 -10.78
CA GLY A 169 10.10 11.33 -11.09
C GLY A 169 9.61 10.53 -12.30
N GLU A 170 10.35 10.55 -13.40
CA GLU A 170 10.02 9.77 -14.60
C GLU A 170 10.07 8.26 -14.35
N ARG A 171 11.02 7.79 -13.54
CA ARG A 171 11.09 6.36 -13.16
C ARG A 171 9.88 5.92 -12.35
N GLN A 172 9.44 6.72 -11.37
CA GLN A 172 8.26 6.42 -10.54
C GLN A 172 7.00 6.40 -11.40
N LYS A 173 6.78 7.39 -12.24
CA LYS A 173 5.67 7.43 -13.20
C LYS A 173 5.67 6.18 -14.10
N ALA A 174 6.80 5.84 -14.71
CA ALA A 174 6.90 4.68 -15.61
C ALA A 174 6.59 3.36 -14.86
N LEU A 175 7.09 3.19 -13.64
CA LEU A 175 6.81 2.02 -12.82
C LEU A 175 5.31 1.93 -12.45
N ALA A 176 4.71 3.02 -12.04
CA ALA A 176 3.29 3.06 -11.67
C ALA A 176 2.40 2.71 -12.87
N GLU A 177 2.68 3.27 -14.05
CA GLU A 177 1.97 2.98 -15.30
C GLU A 177 2.14 1.51 -15.75
N GLU A 178 3.37 0.96 -15.67
CA GLU A 178 3.66 -0.46 -15.96
C GLU A 178 2.81 -1.38 -15.07
N ILE A 179 2.80 -1.12 -13.77
CA ILE A 179 2.05 -1.93 -12.79
C ILE A 179 0.55 -1.86 -13.06
N LEU A 180 -0.02 -0.68 -13.27
CA LEU A 180 -1.45 -0.53 -13.56
C LEU A 180 -1.83 -1.20 -14.88
N ALA A 181 -1.00 -1.09 -15.93
CA ALA A 181 -1.20 -1.77 -17.19
C ALA A 181 -1.17 -3.30 -17.03
N SER A 182 -0.23 -3.83 -16.23
CA SER A 182 -0.15 -5.26 -15.91
C SER A 182 -1.40 -5.76 -15.15
N TRP A 183 -1.96 -4.96 -14.22
CA TRP A 183 -3.21 -5.28 -13.55
C TRP A 183 -4.40 -5.42 -14.53
N ASN A 184 -4.46 -4.55 -15.55
CA ASN A 184 -5.55 -4.46 -16.53
C ASN A 184 -5.34 -5.33 -17.77
N SER A 185 -4.24 -6.07 -17.88
CA SER A 185 -4.02 -6.98 -19.02
C SER A 185 -5.05 -8.11 -19.03
N ALA A 186 -5.22 -8.79 -20.18
CA ALA A 186 -6.23 -9.82 -20.38
C ALA A 186 -6.21 -10.93 -19.30
N ASP A 187 -5.00 -11.36 -18.91
CA ASP A 187 -4.76 -12.35 -17.85
C ASP A 187 -4.15 -11.71 -16.60
N GLY A 188 -4.30 -10.40 -16.43
CA GLY A 188 -3.77 -9.62 -15.32
C GLY A 188 -4.49 -9.90 -14.00
N MET A 189 -3.98 -9.27 -12.93
CA MET A 189 -4.51 -9.50 -11.57
C MET A 189 -6.01 -9.24 -11.45
N LEU A 190 -6.57 -8.26 -12.18
CA LEU A 190 -8.01 -8.03 -12.20
C LEU A 190 -8.78 -9.25 -12.69
N ALA A 191 -8.33 -9.88 -13.79
CA ALA A 191 -8.95 -11.09 -14.30
C ALA A 191 -8.78 -12.25 -13.32
N GLN A 192 -7.59 -12.39 -12.72
CA GLN A 192 -7.27 -13.46 -11.76
C GLN A 192 -8.07 -13.34 -10.45
N MET A 193 -8.38 -12.12 -10.00
CA MET A 193 -9.21 -11.90 -8.80
C MET A 193 -10.72 -11.95 -9.07
N THR A 194 -11.15 -12.05 -10.33
CA THR A 194 -12.58 -12.00 -10.70
C THR A 194 -13.10 -13.25 -11.38
N LYS A 195 -12.23 -14.12 -11.89
CA LYS A 195 -12.62 -15.34 -12.63
C LYS A 195 -11.84 -16.52 -12.11
N PHE A 196 -12.53 -17.54 -11.63
CA PHE A 196 -11.95 -18.75 -11.06
C PHE A 196 -12.46 -19.99 -11.79
N PRO A 197 -11.65 -21.08 -11.93
CA PRO A 197 -10.23 -21.14 -11.64
C PRO A 197 -9.38 -20.36 -12.65
N ASN A 198 -8.14 -20.03 -12.29
CA ASN A 198 -7.14 -19.40 -13.17
C ASN A 198 -5.72 -19.88 -12.83
N GLN A 199 -4.69 -19.34 -13.50
CA GLN A 199 -3.31 -19.80 -13.28
C GLN A 199 -2.75 -19.50 -11.88
N ARG A 200 -3.26 -18.45 -11.21
CA ARG A 200 -2.80 -18.02 -9.89
C ARG A 200 -3.63 -18.62 -8.75
N TYR A 201 -4.93 -18.73 -8.95
CA TYR A 201 -5.89 -19.18 -7.93
C TYR A 201 -6.76 -20.30 -8.47
N ALA A 202 -6.75 -21.44 -7.77
CA ALA A 202 -7.63 -22.58 -8.09
C ALA A 202 -9.11 -22.23 -7.82
N ASP A 203 -9.36 -21.37 -6.83
CA ASP A 203 -10.70 -20.91 -6.46
C ASP A 203 -10.67 -19.50 -5.81
N SER A 204 -11.83 -19.00 -5.46
CA SER A 204 -11.99 -17.70 -4.80
C SER A 204 -11.42 -17.67 -3.39
N HIS A 205 -11.37 -18.81 -2.70
CA HIS A 205 -10.82 -18.92 -1.35
C HIS A 205 -9.31 -18.61 -1.33
N GLU A 206 -8.56 -19.08 -2.34
CA GLU A 206 -7.14 -18.77 -2.46
C GLU A 206 -6.90 -17.28 -2.70
N ALA A 207 -7.77 -16.60 -3.48
CA ALA A 207 -7.68 -15.16 -3.69
C ALA A 207 -7.97 -14.37 -2.41
N ILE A 208 -8.97 -14.79 -1.62
CA ILE A 208 -9.23 -14.19 -0.28
C ILE A 208 -8.08 -14.44 0.68
N ALA A 209 -7.49 -15.65 0.65
CA ALA A 209 -6.33 -15.97 1.47
C ALA A 209 -5.11 -15.08 1.12
N ASP A 210 -4.88 -14.78 -0.16
CA ASP A 210 -3.81 -13.88 -0.61
C ASP A 210 -4.07 -12.43 -0.13
N LEU A 211 -5.31 -11.95 -0.24
CA LEU A 211 -5.72 -10.66 0.30
C LEU A 211 -5.50 -10.57 1.82
N LEU A 212 -5.89 -11.58 2.58
CA LEU A 212 -5.71 -11.58 4.03
C LEU A 212 -4.22 -11.62 4.41
N ARG A 213 -3.40 -12.42 3.70
CA ARG A 213 -1.93 -12.41 3.91
C ARG A 213 -1.33 -11.04 3.66
N ALA A 214 -1.74 -10.35 2.58
CA ALA A 214 -1.29 -8.99 2.30
C ALA A 214 -1.68 -8.02 3.43
N GLN A 215 -2.91 -8.12 3.96
CA GLN A 215 -3.36 -7.30 5.10
C GLN A 215 -2.55 -7.57 6.37
N VAL A 216 -2.34 -8.82 6.73
CA VAL A 216 -1.56 -9.19 7.92
C VAL A 216 -0.12 -8.69 7.81
N THR A 217 0.53 -8.91 6.66
CA THR A 217 1.89 -8.42 6.40
C THR A 217 1.97 -6.90 6.47
N ALA A 218 0.99 -6.20 5.90
CA ALA A 218 0.95 -4.73 5.92
C ALA A 218 0.76 -4.18 7.34
N LEU A 219 -0.14 -4.76 8.14
CA LEU A 219 -0.38 -4.36 9.53
C LEU A 219 0.84 -4.63 10.41
N ASP A 220 1.59 -5.72 10.18
CA ASP A 220 2.85 -5.99 10.87
C ASP A 220 3.93 -4.98 10.46
N THR A 221 4.06 -4.70 9.15
CA THR A 221 4.98 -3.69 8.64
C THR A 221 4.65 -2.30 9.21
N LEU A 222 3.37 -1.96 9.34
CA LEU A 222 2.92 -0.69 9.93
C LEU A 222 3.38 -0.54 11.39
N LYS A 223 3.28 -1.61 12.19
CA LYS A 223 3.85 -1.64 13.54
C LYS A 223 5.37 -1.46 13.52
N LYS A 224 6.08 -2.13 12.60
CA LYS A 224 7.53 -2.00 12.45
C LYS A 224 7.94 -0.58 12.07
N LYS A 225 7.17 0.10 11.19
CA LYS A 225 7.40 1.51 10.81
C LYS A 225 7.28 2.48 11.99
N LEU A 226 6.41 2.17 12.95
CA LEU A 226 6.31 2.92 14.20
C LEU A 226 7.35 2.46 15.22
N GLY A 227 7.58 1.17 15.36
CA GLY A 227 8.45 0.57 16.37
C GLY A 227 9.95 0.82 16.14
N ALA A 228 10.41 0.85 14.89
CA ALA A 228 11.81 1.08 14.56
C ALA A 228 12.30 2.47 15.05
N PRO A 229 11.64 3.60 14.72
CA PRO A 229 12.05 4.91 15.24
C PRO A 229 11.86 5.05 16.74
N MET A 230 10.92 4.31 17.35
CA MET A 230 10.76 4.26 18.83
C MET A 230 11.91 3.52 19.54
N GLY A 231 12.78 2.86 18.80
CA GLY A 231 13.89 2.10 19.38
C GLY A 231 13.52 0.68 19.81
N ARG A 232 12.33 0.15 19.45
CA ARG A 232 11.93 -1.22 19.83
C ARG A 232 12.87 -2.30 19.29
N LEU A 233 13.57 -2.01 18.17
CA LEU A 233 14.61 -2.85 17.59
C LEU A 233 16.04 -2.45 18.00
N SER A 234 16.21 -1.41 18.85
CA SER A 234 17.48 -0.79 19.23
C SER A 234 17.62 -0.65 20.74
N LYS A 235 17.15 -1.63 21.51
CA LYS A 235 17.25 -1.64 22.99
C LYS A 235 16.69 -0.38 23.67
N GLY A 236 15.60 0.18 23.12
CA GLY A 236 14.94 1.37 23.64
C GLY A 236 15.55 2.71 23.21
N VAL A 237 16.63 2.70 22.43
CA VAL A 237 17.24 3.93 21.91
C VAL A 237 16.46 4.42 20.70
N ALA A 238 15.83 5.59 20.81
CA ALA A 238 15.06 6.19 19.72
C ALA A 238 15.95 6.44 18.49
N GLN A 239 15.39 6.11 17.31
CA GLN A 239 16.05 6.22 16.00
C GLN A 239 15.14 7.00 15.02
N PRO A 240 14.90 8.30 15.21
CA PRO A 240 13.91 9.06 14.44
C PRO A 240 14.15 9.02 12.93
N TYR A 241 15.39 8.91 12.48
CA TYR A 241 15.76 8.76 11.05
C TYR A 241 15.50 7.37 10.47
N GLN A 242 15.06 6.42 11.25
CA GLN A 242 14.54 5.14 10.74
C GLN A 242 13.03 5.18 10.47
N ALA A 243 12.38 6.31 10.71
CA ALA A 243 10.98 6.48 10.35
C ALA A 243 10.83 6.60 8.82
N GLU A 244 9.71 6.08 8.30
CA GLU A 244 9.30 6.33 6.92
C GLU A 244 9.00 7.82 6.73
N ALA A 245 9.44 8.42 5.63
CA ALA A 245 9.18 9.81 5.27
C ALA A 245 9.50 10.81 6.42
N TRP A 246 10.63 10.60 7.11
CA TRP A 246 11.01 11.39 8.28
C TRP A 246 11.50 12.79 7.91
N ARG A 247 12.13 12.95 6.74
CA ARG A 247 12.66 14.25 6.27
C ARG A 247 11.55 15.24 5.96
N SER A 248 10.46 14.74 5.39
CA SER A 248 9.26 15.52 5.09
C SER A 248 8.27 15.60 6.26
N ALA A 249 8.60 15.00 7.41
CA ALA A 249 7.74 14.91 8.60
C ALA A 249 6.42 14.16 8.35
N GLN A 250 6.35 13.27 7.33
CA GLN A 250 5.12 12.59 6.93
C GLN A 250 4.89 11.22 7.57
N SER A 251 5.75 10.79 8.49
CA SER A 251 5.66 9.46 9.10
C SER A 251 4.28 9.14 9.67
N MET A 252 3.70 10.05 10.47
CA MET A 252 2.39 9.83 11.10
C MET A 252 1.25 9.86 10.06
N HIS A 253 1.34 10.71 9.04
CA HIS A 253 0.38 10.75 7.93
C HIS A 253 0.43 9.46 7.09
N SER A 254 1.62 8.90 6.86
CA SER A 254 1.78 7.61 6.16
C SER A 254 1.16 6.46 6.98
N VAL A 255 1.39 6.43 8.30
CA VAL A 255 0.74 5.43 9.18
C VAL A 255 -0.78 5.52 9.09
N ARG A 256 -1.34 6.74 9.17
CA ARG A 256 -2.77 6.98 9.06
C ARG A 256 -3.33 6.54 7.72
N ALA A 257 -2.69 6.93 6.61
CA ALA A 257 -3.15 6.60 5.26
C ALA A 257 -3.14 5.07 5.02
N SER A 258 -2.08 4.39 5.46
CA SER A 258 -1.97 2.93 5.35
C SER A 258 -3.02 2.21 6.19
N LEU A 259 -3.26 2.63 7.43
CA LEU A 259 -4.29 2.05 8.28
C LEU A 259 -5.71 2.24 7.71
N ALA A 260 -6.00 3.44 7.18
CA ALA A 260 -7.28 3.74 6.54
C ALA A 260 -7.52 2.87 5.28
N ALA A 261 -6.47 2.64 4.48
CA ALA A 261 -6.56 1.75 3.33
C ALA A 261 -6.77 0.28 3.75
N ALA A 262 -6.11 -0.18 4.81
CA ALA A 262 -6.36 -1.52 5.39
C ALA A 262 -7.81 -1.66 5.89
N GLN A 263 -8.33 -0.64 6.57
CA GLN A 263 -9.73 -0.59 7.00
C GLN A 263 -10.69 -0.64 5.79
N THR A 264 -10.33 0.01 4.68
CA THR A 264 -11.15 -0.03 3.46
C THR A 264 -11.22 -1.43 2.86
N VAL A 265 -10.16 -2.24 2.92
CA VAL A 265 -10.20 -3.66 2.52
C VAL A 265 -11.08 -4.47 3.48
N TRP A 266 -11.02 -4.17 4.77
CA TRP A 266 -11.84 -4.82 5.78
C TRP A 266 -13.33 -4.58 5.54
N VAL A 267 -13.75 -3.31 5.43
CA VAL A 267 -15.17 -2.94 5.25
C VAL A 267 -15.63 -3.17 3.81
N GLY A 268 -14.80 -2.82 2.81
CA GLY A 268 -15.16 -2.79 1.39
C GLY A 268 -16.05 -1.60 1.03
N VAL A 269 -16.43 -1.54 -0.23
CA VAL A 269 -17.48 -0.64 -0.73
C VAL A 269 -18.81 -1.42 -0.68
N ASP A 270 -19.87 -0.81 -0.19
CA ASP A 270 -21.19 -1.46 0.01
C ASP A 270 -21.09 -2.76 0.84
N ASP A 271 -20.29 -2.75 1.91
CA ASP A 271 -20.04 -3.90 2.81
C ASP A 271 -19.47 -5.16 2.11
N LYS A 272 -18.84 -4.99 0.93
CA LYS A 272 -18.24 -6.09 0.16
C LYS A 272 -16.75 -6.27 0.45
N GLY A 273 -16.32 -6.00 1.67
CA GLY A 273 -14.97 -6.28 2.17
C GLY A 273 -14.86 -7.64 2.86
N LEU A 274 -13.70 -7.90 3.46
CA LEU A 274 -13.45 -9.14 4.23
C LEU A 274 -14.45 -9.32 5.38
N ARG A 275 -14.91 -8.22 5.98
CA ARG A 275 -15.95 -8.18 7.02
C ARG A 275 -17.21 -8.92 6.58
N GLY A 276 -17.65 -8.70 5.34
CA GLY A 276 -18.84 -9.32 4.77
C GLY A 276 -18.75 -10.83 4.59
N LEU A 277 -17.56 -11.44 4.69
CA LEU A 277 -17.39 -12.90 4.62
C LEU A 277 -17.69 -13.60 5.93
N LEU A 278 -17.66 -12.90 7.06
CA LEU A 278 -17.98 -13.48 8.35
C LEU A 278 -19.46 -13.89 8.42
N PRO A 279 -19.76 -15.12 8.92
CA PRO A 279 -21.13 -15.54 9.17
C PRO A 279 -21.76 -14.73 10.33
N SER A 280 -23.08 -14.72 10.39
CA SER A 280 -23.85 -13.95 11.40
C SER A 280 -23.48 -14.32 12.84
N GLU A 281 -23.11 -15.58 13.09
CA GLU A 281 -22.68 -16.10 14.40
C GLU A 281 -21.37 -15.47 14.86
N GLN A 282 -20.60 -14.91 13.92
CA GLN A 282 -19.31 -14.26 14.19
C GLN A 282 -19.40 -12.72 14.19
N LYS A 283 -20.60 -12.17 14.32
CA LYS A 283 -20.81 -10.71 14.42
C LYS A 283 -19.95 -10.09 15.53
N ALA A 284 -19.81 -10.74 16.67
CA ALA A 284 -18.98 -10.25 17.78
C ALA A 284 -17.50 -10.06 17.37
N LEU A 285 -16.96 -10.93 16.49
CA LEU A 285 -15.62 -10.76 15.95
C LEU A 285 -15.55 -9.58 14.99
N ALA A 286 -16.56 -9.40 14.13
CA ALA A 286 -16.62 -8.25 13.23
C ALA A 286 -16.65 -6.93 14.04
N ASP A 287 -17.51 -6.82 15.03
CA ASP A 287 -17.63 -5.65 15.91
C ASP A 287 -16.29 -5.38 16.67
N LYS A 288 -15.58 -6.43 17.09
CA LYS A 288 -14.27 -6.33 17.76
C LYS A 288 -13.19 -5.77 16.82
N ILE A 289 -13.17 -6.19 15.56
CA ILE A 289 -12.23 -5.68 14.55
C ILE A 289 -12.59 -4.22 14.21
N ASP A 290 -13.86 -3.90 14.01
CA ASP A 290 -14.33 -2.53 13.78
C ASP A 290 -13.90 -1.58 14.91
N ALA A 291 -14.06 -2.00 16.16
CA ALA A 291 -13.65 -1.22 17.34
C ALA A 291 -12.13 -1.03 17.42
N ALA A 292 -11.34 -2.05 17.01
CA ALA A 292 -9.88 -1.96 16.99
C ALA A 292 -9.40 -0.93 15.95
N TYR A 293 -9.96 -0.95 14.73
CA TYR A 293 -9.69 0.08 13.72
C TYR A 293 -10.09 1.48 14.21
N ALA A 294 -11.33 1.63 14.75
CA ALA A 294 -11.83 2.90 15.24
C ALA A 294 -10.92 3.49 16.34
N THR A 295 -10.42 2.65 17.26
CA THR A 295 -9.49 3.07 18.32
C THR A 295 -8.18 3.60 17.75
N SER A 296 -7.57 2.86 16.83
CA SER A 296 -6.29 3.27 16.23
C SER A 296 -6.44 4.51 15.34
N MET A 297 -7.53 4.59 14.55
CA MET A 297 -7.82 5.77 13.72
C MET A 297 -8.06 7.01 14.58
N LYS A 298 -8.84 6.88 15.67
CA LYS A 298 -9.08 8.01 16.58
C LYS A 298 -7.78 8.55 17.18
N LEU A 299 -6.86 7.68 17.63
CA LEU A 299 -5.56 8.12 18.12
C LEU A 299 -4.77 8.91 17.05
N LEU A 300 -4.82 8.46 15.79
CA LEU A 300 -4.15 9.15 14.69
C LEU A 300 -4.83 10.47 14.31
N ASP A 301 -6.16 10.54 14.39
CA ASP A 301 -6.93 11.74 14.07
C ASP A 301 -6.81 12.81 15.16
N ASP A 302 -6.68 12.41 16.42
CA ASP A 302 -6.50 13.31 17.56
C ASP A 302 -5.03 13.84 17.68
N ASN A 303 -4.10 13.39 16.81
CA ASN A 303 -2.70 13.78 16.85
C ASN A 303 -2.33 14.64 15.64
N ASP A 304 -1.86 15.85 15.88
CA ASP A 304 -1.33 16.80 14.90
C ASP A 304 0.21 16.89 14.90
N ARG A 305 0.89 16.20 15.81
CA ARG A 305 2.35 16.24 15.96
C ARG A 305 3.03 15.24 15.03
N ASN A 306 4.18 15.64 14.50
CA ASN A 306 5.03 14.71 13.74
C ASN A 306 5.77 13.73 14.68
N LEU A 307 6.32 12.66 14.09
CA LEU A 307 6.97 11.60 14.85
C LEU A 307 8.20 12.08 15.64
N GLY A 308 8.99 13.01 15.10
CA GLY A 308 10.16 13.58 15.78
C GLY A 308 9.77 14.34 17.05
N GLU A 309 8.71 15.14 16.98
CA GLU A 309 8.13 15.85 18.13
C GLU A 309 7.59 14.87 19.19
N LEU A 310 6.92 13.80 18.76
CA LEU A 310 6.42 12.77 19.67
C LEU A 310 7.58 12.05 20.39
N LEU A 311 8.65 11.73 19.69
CA LEU A 311 9.84 11.06 20.27
C LEU A 311 10.63 11.96 21.23
N SER A 312 10.48 13.28 21.15
CA SER A 312 11.21 14.24 21.97
C SER A 312 10.66 14.42 23.39
N SER A 313 9.46 13.91 23.70
CA SER A 313 8.81 14.10 24.99
C SER A 313 8.28 12.78 25.56
N ASP A 314 8.22 12.67 26.88
CA ASP A 314 7.71 11.46 27.53
C ASP A 314 6.20 11.23 27.25
N ALA A 315 5.41 12.30 27.23
CA ALA A 315 4.01 12.22 26.83
C ALA A 315 3.84 11.74 25.38
N GLY A 316 4.71 12.20 24.46
CA GLY A 316 4.73 11.73 23.08
C GLY A 316 5.14 10.26 22.94
N LYS A 317 6.16 9.82 23.69
CA LYS A 317 6.55 8.40 23.74
C LYS A 317 5.44 7.52 24.30
N GLN A 318 4.73 7.98 25.33
CA GLN A 318 3.57 7.28 25.86
C GLN A 318 2.44 7.16 24.82
N PHE A 319 2.14 8.24 24.12
CA PHE A 319 1.19 8.23 23.01
C PHE A 319 1.60 7.22 21.92
N LEU A 320 2.86 7.22 21.49
CA LEU A 320 3.37 6.27 20.49
C LEU A 320 3.28 4.81 20.96
N ASN A 321 3.51 4.53 22.24
CA ASN A 321 3.29 3.20 22.80
C ASN A 321 1.81 2.79 22.75
N THR A 322 0.90 3.68 23.13
CA THR A 322 -0.55 3.44 23.05
C THR A 322 -0.98 3.17 21.61
N LEU A 323 -0.50 3.95 20.66
CA LEU A 323 -0.78 3.74 19.23
C LEU A 323 -0.21 2.40 18.73
N TYR A 324 1.04 2.09 19.07
CA TYR A 324 1.65 0.81 18.71
C TYR A 324 0.83 -0.38 19.23
N ASP A 325 0.40 -0.32 20.48
CA ASP A 325 -0.40 -1.39 21.10
C ASP A 325 -1.77 -1.52 20.44
N SER A 326 -2.41 -0.40 20.06
CA SER A 326 -3.67 -0.41 19.33
C SER A 326 -3.53 -1.05 17.93
N LEU A 327 -2.46 -0.71 17.18
CA LEU A 327 -2.13 -1.34 15.90
C LEU A 327 -1.85 -2.85 16.05
N ASN A 328 -1.20 -3.23 17.16
CA ASN A 328 -0.96 -4.64 17.47
C ASN A 328 -2.26 -5.43 17.72
N VAL A 329 -3.28 -4.79 18.29
CA VAL A 329 -4.62 -5.41 18.42
C VAL A 329 -5.22 -5.65 17.04
N VAL A 330 -5.21 -4.66 16.13
CA VAL A 330 -5.71 -4.83 14.75
C VAL A 330 -4.98 -5.97 14.05
N HIS A 331 -3.65 -5.98 14.10
CA HIS A 331 -2.83 -7.03 13.48
C HIS A 331 -3.20 -8.43 14.00
N ARG A 332 -3.19 -8.63 15.32
CA ARG A 332 -3.49 -9.94 15.93
C ARG A 332 -4.89 -10.46 15.64
N LEU A 333 -5.86 -9.56 15.53
CA LEU A 333 -7.23 -9.94 15.15
C LEU A 333 -7.27 -10.48 13.72
N HIS A 334 -6.54 -9.88 12.77
CA HIS A 334 -6.46 -10.38 11.40
C HIS A 334 -5.67 -11.68 11.30
N GLU A 335 -4.50 -11.72 11.93
CA GLU A 335 -3.60 -12.89 11.91
C GLU A 335 -4.21 -14.13 12.59
N GLY A 336 -4.93 -13.94 13.70
CA GLY A 336 -5.43 -15.03 14.53
C GLY A 336 -6.92 -15.31 14.32
N GLU A 337 -7.78 -14.43 14.82
CA GLU A 337 -9.22 -14.70 14.92
C GLU A 337 -9.90 -14.66 13.53
N LEU A 338 -9.59 -13.67 12.69
CA LEU A 338 -10.15 -13.54 11.35
C LEU A 338 -9.67 -14.68 10.43
N ALA A 339 -8.38 -14.98 10.42
CA ALA A 339 -7.83 -16.08 9.62
C ALA A 339 -8.51 -17.43 9.95
N ARG A 340 -8.70 -17.72 11.24
CA ARG A 340 -9.42 -18.93 11.67
C ARG A 340 -10.89 -18.89 11.25
N ALA A 341 -11.55 -17.76 11.41
CA ALA A 341 -12.96 -17.59 11.06
C ALA A 341 -13.23 -17.79 9.56
N LEU A 342 -12.27 -17.43 8.72
CA LEU A 342 -12.31 -17.62 7.27
C LEU A 342 -11.70 -18.97 6.83
N ASN A 343 -11.25 -19.82 7.76
CA ASN A 343 -10.55 -21.07 7.49
C ASN A 343 -9.30 -20.90 6.60
N ILE A 344 -8.55 -19.81 6.83
CA ILE A 344 -7.33 -19.47 6.10
C ILE A 344 -6.11 -19.80 6.96
N GLN A 345 -5.21 -20.62 6.41
CA GLN A 345 -3.90 -20.86 7.01
C GLN A 345 -2.94 -19.79 6.48
N LEU A 346 -2.48 -18.94 7.40
CA LEU A 346 -1.40 -18.00 7.13
C LEU A 346 -0.10 -18.78 7.27
N GLY A 347 0.61 -19.01 6.15
CA GLY A 347 1.98 -19.53 6.18
C GLY A 347 2.92 -18.51 6.86
N PHE A 348 4.20 -18.87 7.03
CA PHE A 348 5.24 -17.91 7.46
C PHE A 348 5.24 -16.70 6.52
N ASN A 349 5.17 -15.51 7.07
CA ASN A 349 5.32 -14.29 6.29
C ASN A 349 6.82 -13.95 6.10
N ALA A 350 7.15 -13.14 5.09
CA ALA A 350 8.53 -12.77 4.79
C ALA A 350 9.25 -12.01 5.94
N ASN A 351 8.53 -11.69 7.03
CA ASN A 351 9.02 -10.94 8.18
C ASN A 351 9.22 -11.81 9.43
N ASP A 352 8.92 -13.12 9.36
CA ASP A 352 8.97 -14.03 10.53
C ASP A 352 10.41 -14.45 10.91
N GLY A 353 11.41 -14.00 10.18
CA GLY A 353 12.83 -14.37 10.35
C GLY A 353 13.76 -13.23 10.83
N ASP A 354 13.25 -12.04 11.17
CA ASP A 354 14.05 -10.88 11.61
C ASP A 354 14.00 -10.64 13.13
#